data_7c74f04a4c6d41e4434ff63adad916ee
#
_entry.id   7c74f04a4c6d41e4434ff63adad916ee
#
_cell.length_a   1.000
_cell.length_b   1.000
_cell.length_c   1.000
_cell.angle_alpha   90.00
_cell.angle_beta   90.00
_cell.angle_gamma   90.00
#
_symmetry.space_group_name_H-M   'P 1'
#
loop_
_entity.id
_entity.type
_entity.pdbx_description
1 polymer ?
#
loop_
_entity_poly.entity_id
_entity_poly.type
_entity_poly.pdbx_seq_one_letter_code
_entity_poly.pdbx_strand_id
1 'polypeptide(L)'
;MSTPLTRKVNADDHVAGPSDAPVTLVEYGDFECEFCGRAFPIVQSVRKSLGARIRFVYRHFPLREAHPHAEHAAEASEAAADLGGNDGFWAMHNQLFNNQDALEDDDLLRYVAEIGLDARAVDEALASGTFAPRVRADFRSGVRSGVNGTPTFFVNEERYDGSWMNEREFTRAILDAAESGARRPPVGTDVVPRSAPEPRPDA
;
A
#
# COMPACT_ATOMS: atom_id res chain seq x y z
N MET A 1 5.75 19.63 -13.14
CA MET A 1 5.19 19.58 -11.78
C MET A 1 4.79 18.15 -11.49
N SER A 2 5.29 17.57 -10.42
CA SER A 2 4.94 16.19 -9.99
C SER A 2 3.46 16.15 -9.63
N THR A 3 2.74 15.11 -10.06
CA THR A 3 1.33 14.94 -9.71
C THR A 3 1.24 14.42 -8.28
N PRO A 4 0.51 15.09 -7.37
CA PRO A 4 0.43 14.64 -5.99
C PRO A 4 -0.47 13.41 -5.85
N LEU A 5 -0.28 12.67 -4.75
CA LEU A 5 -1.14 11.56 -4.35
C LEU A 5 -2.55 12.08 -4.05
N THR A 6 -3.54 11.69 -4.86
CA THR A 6 -4.92 12.21 -4.73
C THR A 6 -5.70 11.61 -3.57
N ARG A 7 -5.44 10.33 -3.23
CA ARG A 7 -6.01 9.67 -2.04
C ARG A 7 -4.94 9.61 -0.97
N LYS A 8 -5.08 10.43 0.07
CA LYS A 8 -4.20 10.36 1.23
C LYS A 8 -4.26 8.98 1.88
N VAL A 9 -3.16 8.61 2.54
CA VAL A 9 -3.12 7.36 3.32
C VAL A 9 -4.11 7.45 4.47
N ASN A 10 -4.93 6.41 4.62
CA ASN A 10 -6.00 6.32 5.60
C ASN A 10 -6.10 4.89 6.20
N ALA A 11 -7.14 4.64 6.99
CA ALA A 11 -7.33 3.38 7.72
C ALA A 11 -7.60 2.16 6.81
N ASP A 12 -8.00 2.40 5.55
CA ASP A 12 -8.26 1.30 4.59
C ASP A 12 -6.98 0.83 3.90
N ASP A 13 -5.86 1.52 4.09
CA ASP A 13 -4.59 1.15 3.47
C ASP A 13 -3.86 0.06 4.27
N HIS A 14 -3.21 -0.86 3.56
CA HIS A 14 -2.28 -1.82 4.16
C HIS A 14 -0.95 -1.13 4.47
N VAL A 15 -0.63 -1.06 5.75
CA VAL A 15 0.50 -0.28 6.25
C VAL A 15 1.51 -1.17 6.96
N ALA A 16 2.78 -1.01 6.63
CA ALA A 16 3.89 -1.60 7.37
C ALA A 16 4.79 -0.50 7.95
N GLY A 17 5.02 -0.55 9.25
CA GLY A 17 5.75 0.45 10.02
C GLY A 17 4.86 1.36 10.86
N PRO A 18 5.45 2.24 11.69
CA PRO A 18 4.70 3.07 12.62
C PRO A 18 3.81 4.11 11.90
N SER A 19 2.63 4.38 12.45
CA SER A 19 1.69 5.36 11.90
C SER A 19 2.20 6.81 11.97
N ASP A 20 3.10 7.09 12.92
CA ASP A 20 3.76 8.38 13.18
C ASP A 20 5.14 8.50 12.53
N ALA A 21 5.53 7.56 11.67
CA ALA A 21 6.81 7.63 10.96
C ALA A 21 6.95 8.94 10.17
N PRO A 22 8.14 9.60 10.22
CA PRO A 22 8.36 10.89 9.57
C PRO A 22 8.29 10.85 8.05
N VAL A 23 8.43 9.66 7.43
CA VAL A 23 8.25 9.48 5.98
C VAL A 23 7.27 8.37 5.68
N THR A 24 6.41 8.62 4.69
CA THR A 24 5.51 7.62 4.10
C THR A 24 5.94 7.34 2.68
N LEU A 25 6.17 6.06 2.38
CA LEU A 25 6.39 5.56 1.03
C LEU A 25 5.14 4.81 0.59
N VAL A 26 4.48 5.27 -0.48
CA VAL A 26 3.36 4.57 -1.11
C VAL A 26 3.84 3.97 -2.41
N GLU A 27 3.60 2.69 -2.61
CA GLU A 27 3.80 1.98 -3.88
C GLU A 27 2.46 1.64 -4.49
N TYR A 28 2.25 2.01 -5.76
CA TYR A 28 1.26 1.39 -6.61
C TYR A 28 1.95 0.27 -7.38
N GLY A 29 1.56 -0.96 -7.07
CA GLY A 29 2.22 -2.17 -7.56
C GLY A 29 1.27 -3.19 -8.16
N ASP A 30 1.87 -4.16 -8.84
CA ASP A 30 1.24 -5.27 -9.51
C ASP A 30 2.06 -6.52 -9.21
N PHE A 31 1.41 -7.55 -8.67
CA PHE A 31 2.10 -8.76 -8.22
C PHE A 31 2.70 -9.59 -9.36
N GLU A 32 2.21 -9.45 -10.57
CA GLU A 32 2.72 -10.16 -11.76
C GLU A 32 3.76 -9.31 -12.54
N CYS A 33 3.91 -8.02 -12.20
CA CYS A 33 4.85 -7.13 -12.87
C CYS A 33 6.30 -7.44 -12.49
N GLU A 34 7.14 -7.77 -13.48
CA GLU A 34 8.58 -8.03 -13.33
C GLU A 34 9.31 -6.86 -12.63
N PHE A 35 8.96 -5.62 -12.98
CA PHE A 35 9.58 -4.45 -12.37
C PHE A 35 9.20 -4.29 -10.90
N CYS A 36 7.98 -4.65 -10.49
CA CYS A 36 7.59 -4.71 -9.08
C CYS A 36 8.36 -5.80 -8.33
N GLY A 37 8.56 -6.97 -8.96
CA GLY A 37 9.41 -8.01 -8.40
C GLY A 37 10.86 -7.57 -8.17
N ARG A 38 11.41 -6.77 -9.09
CA ARG A 38 12.74 -6.17 -8.91
C ARG A 38 12.77 -5.08 -7.84
N ALA A 39 11.68 -4.33 -7.68
CA ALA A 39 11.56 -3.29 -6.65
C ALA A 39 11.38 -3.87 -5.24
N PHE A 40 10.73 -5.02 -5.12
CA PHE A 40 10.42 -5.66 -3.84
C PHE A 40 11.63 -5.80 -2.91
N PRO A 41 12.76 -6.44 -3.29
CA PRO A 41 13.94 -6.54 -2.42
C PRO A 41 14.56 -5.17 -2.08
N ILE A 42 14.49 -4.19 -3.00
CA ILE A 42 14.99 -2.83 -2.77
C ILE A 42 14.14 -2.15 -1.68
N VAL A 43 12.82 -2.21 -1.79
CA VAL A 43 11.89 -1.68 -0.79
C VAL A 43 12.11 -2.34 0.57
N GLN A 44 12.31 -3.67 0.61
CA GLN A 44 12.63 -4.38 1.86
C GLN A 44 13.94 -3.88 2.48
N SER A 45 14.99 -3.67 1.67
CA SER A 45 16.28 -3.13 2.11
C SER A 45 16.13 -1.71 2.69
N VAL A 46 15.41 -0.84 1.99
CA VAL A 46 15.11 0.53 2.42
C VAL A 46 14.35 0.53 3.76
N ARG A 47 13.29 -0.26 3.87
CA ARG A 47 12.51 -0.39 5.11
C ARG A 47 13.36 -0.88 6.27
N LYS A 48 14.22 -1.88 6.02
CA LYS A 48 15.15 -2.40 7.04
C LYS A 48 16.14 -1.32 7.51
N SER A 49 16.66 -0.52 6.60
CA SER A 49 17.65 0.52 6.90
C SER A 49 17.06 1.71 7.65
N LEU A 50 15.81 2.07 7.36
CA LEU A 50 15.12 3.19 8.01
C LEU A 50 14.44 2.79 9.33
N GLY A 51 14.06 1.52 9.50
CA GLY A 51 13.37 1.01 10.69
C GLY A 51 12.09 1.79 11.01
N ALA A 52 12.00 2.36 12.21
CA ALA A 52 10.83 3.11 12.64
C ALA A 52 10.64 4.47 11.94
N ARG A 53 11.56 4.90 11.09
CA ARG A 53 11.46 6.18 10.39
C ARG A 53 10.62 6.14 9.11
N ILE A 54 10.21 4.95 8.67
CA ILE A 54 9.41 4.76 7.45
C ILE A 54 8.11 4.05 7.74
N ARG A 55 7.04 4.56 7.13
CA ARG A 55 5.77 3.89 6.95
C ARG A 55 5.62 3.53 5.48
N PHE A 56 5.45 2.26 5.18
CA PHE A 56 5.26 1.74 3.82
C PHE A 56 3.80 1.37 3.60
N VAL A 57 3.26 1.76 2.45
CA VAL A 57 1.89 1.48 2.02
C VAL A 57 1.93 0.85 0.65
N TYR A 58 1.23 -0.27 0.48
CA TYR A 58 1.04 -0.90 -0.82
C TYR A 58 -0.39 -0.69 -1.29
N ARG A 59 -0.55 -0.34 -2.59
CA ARG A 59 -1.83 -0.17 -3.27
C ARG A 59 -1.83 -0.93 -4.58
N HIS A 60 -2.93 -1.58 -4.88
CA HIS A 60 -3.07 -2.39 -6.08
C HIS A 60 -3.19 -1.55 -7.34
N PHE A 61 -2.41 -1.92 -8.35
CA PHE A 61 -2.52 -1.35 -9.69
C PHE A 61 -2.32 -2.44 -10.75
N PRO A 62 -3.20 -3.48 -10.80
CA PRO A 62 -3.06 -4.61 -11.73
C PRO A 62 -3.21 -4.16 -13.18
N LEU A 63 -2.23 -4.50 -14.01
CA LEU A 63 -2.18 -4.20 -15.44
C LEU A 63 -2.80 -5.35 -16.23
N ARG A 64 -4.10 -5.56 -16.11
CA ARG A 64 -4.87 -6.73 -16.60
C ARG A 64 -4.62 -7.12 -18.06
N GLU A 65 -4.34 -6.14 -18.94
CA GLU A 65 -4.10 -6.40 -20.36
C GLU A 65 -2.72 -7.06 -20.60
N ALA A 66 -1.77 -6.84 -19.71
CA ALA A 66 -0.42 -7.39 -19.78
C ALA A 66 -0.22 -8.56 -18.82
N HIS A 67 -0.94 -8.57 -17.69
CA HIS A 67 -0.76 -9.47 -16.55
C HIS A 67 -2.08 -10.14 -16.19
N PRO A 68 -2.36 -11.35 -16.74
CA PRO A 68 -3.66 -12.00 -16.61
C PRO A 68 -4.00 -12.44 -15.18
N HIS A 69 -3.02 -12.72 -14.33
CA HIS A 69 -3.22 -13.18 -12.96
C HIS A 69 -3.17 -12.05 -11.92
N ALA A 70 -2.75 -10.84 -12.31
CA ALA A 70 -2.51 -9.73 -11.39
C ALA A 70 -3.74 -9.32 -10.57
N GLU A 71 -4.95 -9.39 -11.16
CA GLU A 71 -6.18 -9.02 -10.44
C GLU A 71 -6.51 -10.06 -9.37
N HIS A 72 -6.49 -11.37 -9.70
CA HIS A 72 -6.74 -12.43 -8.72
C HIS A 72 -5.67 -12.47 -7.62
N ALA A 73 -4.40 -12.22 -7.96
CA ALA A 73 -3.34 -12.09 -6.95
C ALA A 73 -3.60 -10.92 -5.98
N ALA A 74 -4.07 -9.78 -6.51
CA ALA A 74 -4.47 -8.63 -5.68
C ALA A 74 -5.69 -8.97 -4.80
N GLU A 75 -6.73 -9.61 -5.36
CA GLU A 75 -7.91 -10.03 -4.60
C GLU A 75 -7.58 -11.07 -3.53
N ALA A 76 -6.69 -12.03 -3.81
CA ALA A 76 -6.23 -13.01 -2.84
C ALA A 76 -5.49 -12.35 -1.66
N SER A 77 -4.72 -11.29 -1.90
CA SER A 77 -4.06 -10.54 -0.83
C SER A 77 -5.05 -9.75 0.04
N GLU A 78 -6.13 -9.23 -0.55
CA GLU A 78 -7.22 -8.59 0.20
C GLU A 78 -8.05 -9.62 0.99
N ALA A 79 -8.30 -10.81 0.42
CA ALA A 79 -8.95 -11.91 1.14
C ALA A 79 -8.09 -12.38 2.34
N ALA A 80 -6.77 -12.46 2.16
CA ALA A 80 -5.85 -12.75 3.26
C ALA A 80 -5.87 -11.66 4.34
N ALA A 81 -6.07 -10.39 3.94
CA ALA A 81 -6.27 -9.28 4.89
C ALA A 81 -7.57 -9.41 5.68
N ASP A 82 -8.65 -9.84 5.05
CA ASP A 82 -9.95 -10.05 5.71
C ASP A 82 -9.87 -11.16 6.77
N LEU A 83 -9.16 -12.24 6.46
CA LEU A 83 -9.00 -13.40 7.36
C LEU A 83 -7.94 -13.21 8.45
N GLY A 84 -6.84 -12.54 8.13
CA GLY A 84 -5.66 -12.43 9.00
C GLY A 84 -5.25 -11.00 9.38
N GLY A 85 -6.09 -10.01 9.04
CA GLY A 85 -5.78 -8.61 9.26
C GLY A 85 -4.58 -8.13 8.45
N ASN A 86 -3.95 -7.05 8.91
CA ASN A 86 -2.78 -6.47 8.24
C ASN A 86 -1.61 -7.47 8.13
N ASP A 87 -1.44 -8.37 9.09
CA ASP A 87 -0.39 -9.40 9.05
C ASP A 87 -0.66 -10.44 7.95
N GLY A 88 -1.93 -10.82 7.76
CA GLY A 88 -2.36 -11.69 6.66
C GLY A 88 -2.07 -11.08 5.30
N PHE A 89 -2.37 -9.79 5.12
CA PHE A 89 -2.02 -9.06 3.89
C PHE A 89 -0.52 -9.12 3.60
N TRP A 90 0.32 -8.75 4.57
CA TRP A 90 1.77 -8.69 4.35
C TRP A 90 2.41 -10.06 4.19
N ALA A 91 1.86 -11.09 4.82
CA ALA A 91 2.29 -12.46 4.59
C ALA A 91 2.00 -12.89 3.14
N MET A 92 0.77 -12.66 2.66
CA MET A 92 0.39 -12.97 1.28
C MET A 92 1.15 -12.12 0.26
N HIS A 93 1.31 -10.81 0.49
CA HIS A 93 2.12 -9.92 -0.33
C HIS A 93 3.55 -10.45 -0.54
N ASN A 94 4.19 -10.96 0.53
CA ASN A 94 5.52 -11.52 0.43
C ASN A 94 5.53 -12.84 -0.35
N GLN A 95 4.54 -13.70 -0.17
CA GLN A 95 4.39 -14.95 -0.95
C GLN A 95 4.27 -14.66 -2.43
N LEU A 96 3.41 -13.72 -2.81
CA LEU A 96 3.17 -13.36 -4.21
C LEU A 96 4.43 -12.83 -4.90
N PHE A 97 5.17 -11.90 -4.26
CA PHE A 97 6.41 -11.39 -4.86
C PHE A 97 7.56 -12.39 -4.87
N ASN A 98 7.59 -13.34 -3.95
CA ASN A 98 8.60 -14.40 -3.95
C ASN A 98 8.32 -15.50 -4.99
N ASN A 99 7.13 -15.53 -5.58
CA ASN A 99 6.68 -16.58 -6.47
C ASN A 99 5.98 -16.04 -7.73
N GLN A 100 6.47 -14.95 -8.32
CA GLN A 100 5.82 -14.26 -9.45
C GLN A 100 5.59 -15.14 -10.70
N ASP A 101 6.32 -16.24 -10.83
CA ASP A 101 6.21 -17.19 -11.96
C ASP A 101 5.03 -18.18 -11.76
N ALA A 102 4.32 -18.15 -10.62
CA ALA A 102 3.26 -19.07 -10.25
C ALA A 102 2.15 -18.33 -9.51
N LEU A 103 1.25 -17.69 -10.26
CA LEU A 103 0.16 -16.86 -9.75
C LEU A 103 -1.22 -17.32 -10.27
N GLU A 104 -1.32 -18.56 -10.75
CA GLU A 104 -2.62 -19.16 -11.05
C GLU A 104 -3.43 -19.39 -9.77
N ASP A 105 -4.76 -19.51 -9.87
CA ASP A 105 -5.64 -19.60 -8.69
C ASP A 105 -5.22 -20.74 -7.73
N ASP A 106 -4.84 -21.91 -8.26
CA ASP A 106 -4.34 -23.02 -7.44
C ASP A 106 -3.07 -22.66 -6.65
N ASP A 107 -2.19 -21.84 -7.23
CA ASP A 107 -0.99 -21.35 -6.55
C ASP A 107 -1.35 -20.37 -5.45
N LEU A 108 -2.28 -19.46 -5.72
CA LEU A 108 -2.78 -18.48 -4.73
C LEU A 108 -3.36 -19.20 -3.51
N LEU A 109 -4.19 -20.23 -3.72
CA LEU A 109 -4.77 -21.02 -2.65
C LEU A 109 -3.71 -21.79 -1.85
N ARG A 110 -2.68 -22.29 -2.51
CA ARG A 110 -1.54 -22.93 -1.84
C ARG A 110 -0.81 -21.93 -0.94
N TYR A 111 -0.52 -20.70 -1.41
CA TYR A 111 0.13 -19.67 -0.58
C TYR A 111 -0.71 -19.26 0.62
N VAL A 112 -2.02 -19.14 0.45
CA VAL A 112 -2.95 -18.88 1.56
C VAL A 112 -2.86 -19.97 2.64
N ALA A 113 -2.83 -21.25 2.22
CA ALA A 113 -2.67 -22.37 3.16
C ALA A 113 -1.28 -22.36 3.85
N GLU A 114 -0.21 -22.04 3.12
CA GLU A 114 1.15 -21.96 3.65
C GLU A 114 1.31 -20.86 4.72
N ILE A 115 0.56 -19.76 4.61
CA ILE A 115 0.52 -18.70 5.64
C ILE A 115 -0.50 -18.98 6.76
N GLY A 116 -1.13 -20.15 6.75
CA GLY A 116 -2.01 -20.64 7.82
C GLY A 116 -3.42 -20.08 7.79
N LEU A 117 -3.88 -19.56 6.63
CA LEU A 117 -5.24 -19.05 6.44
C LEU A 117 -6.14 -20.07 5.73
N ASP A 118 -7.45 -19.82 5.75
CA ASP A 118 -8.46 -20.68 5.13
C ASP A 118 -8.50 -20.49 3.60
N ALA A 119 -7.83 -21.38 2.86
CA ALA A 119 -7.77 -21.36 1.42
C ALA A 119 -9.15 -21.50 0.75
N ARG A 120 -10.09 -22.22 1.39
CA ARG A 120 -11.44 -22.37 0.86
C ARG A 120 -12.22 -21.06 0.90
N ALA A 121 -12.07 -20.28 1.97
CA ALA A 121 -12.70 -18.98 2.09
C ALA A 121 -12.15 -18.02 1.01
N VAL A 122 -10.85 -18.09 0.68
CA VAL A 122 -10.25 -17.32 -0.40
C VAL A 122 -10.74 -17.76 -1.77
N ASP A 123 -10.87 -19.07 -2.03
CA ASP A 123 -11.41 -19.60 -3.28
C ASP A 123 -12.86 -19.10 -3.52
N GLU A 124 -13.73 -19.18 -2.51
CA GLU A 124 -15.09 -18.64 -2.54
C GLU A 124 -15.11 -17.12 -2.80
N ALA A 125 -14.16 -16.38 -2.23
CA ALA A 125 -14.04 -14.94 -2.42
C ALA A 125 -13.57 -14.57 -3.84
N LEU A 126 -12.59 -15.29 -4.40
CA LEU A 126 -12.13 -15.12 -5.79
C LEU A 126 -13.24 -15.44 -6.78
N ALA A 127 -13.91 -16.60 -6.61
CA ALA A 127 -15.02 -17.01 -7.49
C ALA A 127 -16.18 -15.98 -7.51
N SER A 128 -16.42 -15.28 -6.40
CA SER A 128 -17.48 -14.27 -6.27
C SER A 128 -17.03 -12.85 -6.61
N GLY A 129 -15.71 -12.60 -6.77
CA GLY A 129 -15.14 -11.27 -6.96
C GLY A 129 -15.37 -10.34 -5.77
N THR A 130 -15.42 -10.90 -4.55
CA THR A 130 -15.72 -10.15 -3.32
C THR A 130 -14.81 -8.94 -3.14
N PHE A 131 -13.51 -9.08 -3.42
CA PHE A 131 -12.51 -8.04 -3.22
C PHE A 131 -12.19 -7.21 -4.47
N ALA A 132 -12.75 -7.55 -5.63
CA ALA A 132 -12.58 -6.79 -6.87
C ALA A 132 -12.95 -5.29 -6.73
N PRO A 133 -14.00 -4.88 -5.98
CA PRO A 133 -14.27 -3.46 -5.76
C PRO A 133 -13.16 -2.73 -5.02
N ARG A 134 -12.50 -3.39 -4.04
CA ARG A 134 -11.38 -2.83 -3.28
C ARG A 134 -10.15 -2.63 -4.17
N VAL A 135 -9.76 -3.66 -4.92
CA VAL A 135 -8.66 -3.59 -5.90
C VAL A 135 -8.91 -2.47 -6.92
N ARG A 136 -10.13 -2.39 -7.47
CA ARG A 136 -10.52 -1.32 -8.40
C ARG A 136 -10.52 0.07 -7.78
N ALA A 137 -10.77 0.20 -6.47
CA ALA A 137 -10.69 1.49 -5.78
C ALA A 137 -9.24 2.00 -5.72
N ASP A 138 -8.28 1.12 -5.44
CA ASP A 138 -6.85 1.45 -5.48
C ASP A 138 -6.41 1.81 -6.90
N PHE A 139 -6.72 0.98 -7.89
CA PHE A 139 -6.42 1.26 -9.29
C PHE A 139 -6.92 2.66 -9.72
N ARG A 140 -8.19 2.98 -9.44
CA ARG A 140 -8.76 4.29 -9.77
C ARG A 140 -8.06 5.43 -9.03
N SER A 141 -7.62 5.21 -7.78
CA SER A 141 -6.86 6.21 -7.04
C SER A 141 -5.49 6.46 -7.67
N GLY A 142 -4.84 5.41 -8.16
CA GLY A 142 -3.59 5.48 -8.90
C GLY A 142 -3.74 6.28 -10.19
N VAL A 143 -4.74 5.96 -11.02
CA VAL A 143 -5.03 6.71 -12.25
C VAL A 143 -5.21 8.20 -11.98
N ARG A 144 -5.99 8.57 -10.94
CA ARG A 144 -6.18 9.97 -10.54
C ARG A 144 -4.90 10.64 -10.05
N SER A 145 -3.97 9.85 -9.51
CA SER A 145 -2.66 10.31 -9.05
C SER A 145 -1.60 10.32 -10.18
N GLY A 146 -2.01 10.05 -11.43
CA GLY A 146 -1.12 10.03 -12.57
C GLY A 146 -0.27 8.78 -12.71
N VAL A 147 -0.63 7.69 -12.01
CA VAL A 147 0.02 6.38 -12.20
C VAL A 147 -0.32 5.84 -13.58
N ASN A 148 0.69 5.49 -14.35
CA ASN A 148 0.59 4.98 -15.72
C ASN A 148 1.41 3.71 -15.96
N GLY A 149 1.94 3.11 -14.89
CA GLY A 149 2.73 1.88 -14.89
C GLY A 149 3.18 1.52 -13.48
N THR A 150 3.70 0.31 -13.32
CA THR A 150 4.14 -0.24 -12.04
C THR A 150 5.61 -0.66 -12.07
N PRO A 151 6.34 -0.51 -10.96
CA PRO A 151 5.91 0.20 -9.75
C PRO A 151 5.91 1.72 -9.95
N THR A 152 5.00 2.43 -9.27
CA THR A 152 5.05 3.88 -9.13
C THR A 152 5.08 4.24 -7.65
N PHE A 153 6.04 5.07 -7.26
CA PHE A 153 6.27 5.44 -5.87
C PHE A 153 5.85 6.89 -5.58
N PHE A 154 5.33 7.10 -4.37
CA PHE A 154 5.10 8.42 -3.80
C PHE A 154 5.80 8.51 -2.44
N VAL A 155 6.53 9.59 -2.22
CA VAL A 155 7.21 9.89 -0.96
C VAL A 155 6.55 11.11 -0.32
N ASN A 156 5.96 10.95 0.85
CA ASN A 156 5.19 12.01 1.52
C ASN A 156 4.17 12.71 0.60
N GLU A 157 3.37 11.91 -0.13
CA GLU A 157 2.33 12.35 -1.06
C GLU A 157 2.85 12.93 -2.41
N GLU A 158 4.16 13.10 -2.60
CA GLU A 158 4.75 13.56 -3.85
C GLU A 158 5.27 12.38 -4.69
N ARG A 159 4.96 12.37 -5.99
CA ARG A 159 5.44 11.32 -6.89
C ARG A 159 6.97 11.36 -6.95
N TYR A 160 7.59 10.21 -6.79
CA TYR A 160 9.01 10.02 -6.96
C TYR A 160 9.31 9.72 -8.44
N ASP A 161 9.92 10.67 -9.13
CA ASP A 161 10.28 10.55 -10.55
C ASP A 161 11.76 10.18 -10.78
N GLY A 162 12.52 9.90 -9.70
CA GLY A 162 13.91 9.42 -9.78
C GLY A 162 13.98 7.92 -10.05
N SER A 163 15.21 7.41 -10.15
CA SER A 163 15.45 5.99 -10.40
C SER A 163 15.36 5.16 -9.11
N TRP A 164 14.27 4.41 -8.92
CA TRP A 164 14.16 3.45 -7.83
C TRP A 164 15.10 2.25 -8.00
N MET A 165 15.54 1.92 -9.21
CA MET A 165 16.53 0.88 -9.49
C MET A 165 17.93 1.23 -8.98
N ASN A 166 18.21 2.52 -8.79
CA ASN A 166 19.39 2.97 -8.07
C ASN A 166 19.06 3.04 -6.57
N GLU A 167 19.25 1.92 -5.85
CA GLU A 167 18.93 1.80 -4.43
C GLU A 167 19.51 2.94 -3.58
N ARG A 168 20.73 3.40 -3.89
CA ARG A 168 21.37 4.50 -3.13
C ARG A 168 20.63 5.83 -3.33
N GLU A 169 20.27 6.13 -4.56
CA GLU A 169 19.52 7.35 -4.90
C GLU A 169 18.12 7.30 -4.28
N PHE A 170 17.43 6.16 -4.42
CA PHE A 170 16.11 5.95 -3.86
C PHE A 170 16.11 6.08 -2.34
N THR A 171 17.02 5.38 -1.66
CA THR A 171 17.20 5.47 -0.20
C THR A 171 17.50 6.89 0.24
N ARG A 172 18.37 7.60 -0.49
CA ARG A 172 18.71 9.00 -0.18
C ARG A 172 17.51 9.92 -0.27
N ALA A 173 16.72 9.82 -1.33
CA ALA A 173 15.50 10.62 -1.51
C ALA A 173 14.51 10.41 -0.36
N ILE A 174 14.31 9.15 0.07
CA ILE A 174 13.43 8.82 1.20
C ILE A 174 13.99 9.35 2.53
N LEU A 175 15.29 9.26 2.74
CA LEU A 175 15.96 9.83 3.93
C LEU A 175 15.81 11.35 4.00
N ASP A 176 16.05 12.05 2.90
CA ASP A 176 15.93 13.51 2.84
C ASP A 176 14.48 13.95 3.11
N ALA A 177 13.49 13.17 2.64
CA ALA A 177 12.08 13.40 2.93
C ALA A 177 11.74 13.12 4.41
N ALA A 178 12.34 12.09 5.03
CA ALA A 178 12.17 11.80 6.46
C ALA A 178 12.71 12.94 7.33
N GLU A 179 13.89 13.49 6.99
CA GLU A 179 14.47 14.63 7.70
C GLU A 179 13.61 15.89 7.55
N SER A 180 13.03 16.11 6.38
CA SER A 180 12.14 17.24 6.11
C SER A 180 10.81 17.07 6.84
N GLY A 181 10.26 15.86 6.90
CA GLY A 181 9.04 15.52 7.64
C GLY A 181 9.21 15.67 9.15
N ALA A 182 10.36 15.27 9.69
CA ALA A 182 10.66 15.41 11.12
C ALA A 182 10.76 16.87 11.58
N ARG A 183 11.04 17.82 10.66
CA ARG A 183 11.08 19.27 10.94
C ARG A 183 9.73 19.95 10.85
N ARG A 184 8.69 19.26 10.36
CA ARG A 184 7.34 19.81 10.25
C ARG A 184 6.67 19.71 11.63
N PRO A 185 6.20 20.83 12.24
CA PRO A 185 5.47 20.73 13.49
C PRO A 185 4.21 19.86 13.29
N PRO A 186 3.79 19.11 14.32
CA PRO A 186 2.55 18.34 14.23
C PRO A 186 1.42 19.28 13.79
N VAL A 187 0.68 18.88 12.77
CA VAL A 187 -0.53 19.60 12.34
C VAL A 187 -1.45 19.62 13.56
N GLY A 188 -1.64 20.82 14.13
CA GLY A 188 -2.48 21.01 15.29
C GLY A 188 -3.86 20.38 15.01
N THR A 189 -4.30 19.52 15.91
CA THR A 189 -5.70 19.21 16.03
C THR A 189 -6.37 20.54 16.41
N ASP A 190 -7.01 21.18 15.45
CA ASP A 190 -7.90 22.31 15.73
C ASP A 190 -9.00 21.77 16.68
N VAL A 191 -8.71 21.91 17.97
CA VAL A 191 -9.73 21.79 19.00
C VAL A 191 -10.63 23.00 18.80
N VAL A 192 -11.71 22.83 18.05
CA VAL A 192 -12.80 23.80 18.01
C VAL A 192 -13.26 23.99 19.45
N PRO A 193 -13.08 25.18 20.05
CA PRO A 193 -13.57 25.40 21.39
C PRO A 193 -15.09 25.23 21.36
N ARG A 194 -15.61 24.32 22.19
CA ARG A 194 -17.07 24.20 22.44
C ARG A 194 -17.53 25.55 22.92
N SER A 195 -18.37 26.22 22.14
CA SER A 195 -19.10 27.39 22.56
C SER A 195 -19.87 27.04 23.83
N ALA A 196 -19.71 27.88 24.85
CA ALA A 196 -20.45 27.78 26.11
C ALA A 196 -21.97 27.82 25.84
N PRO A 197 -22.79 27.04 26.58
CA PRO A 197 -24.25 27.11 26.44
C PRO A 197 -24.74 28.48 26.83
N GLU A 198 -25.62 29.09 26.01
CA GLU A 198 -26.30 30.32 26.33
C GLU A 198 -27.17 30.15 27.61
N PRO A 199 -27.23 31.18 28.48
CA PRO A 199 -28.11 31.15 29.65
C PRO A 199 -29.57 31.15 29.20
N ARG A 200 -30.38 30.26 29.80
CA ARG A 200 -31.83 30.23 29.59
C ARG A 200 -32.45 31.52 30.16
N PRO A 201 -33.38 32.13 29.44
CA PRO A 201 -34.16 33.22 30.03
C PRO A 201 -35.07 32.66 31.11
N ASP A 202 -35.01 33.30 32.26
CA ASP A 202 -35.89 33.01 33.41
C ASP A 202 -37.38 33.23 33.05
N ALA A 203 -38.21 32.24 33.45
CA ALA A 203 -39.67 32.34 33.46
C ALA A 203 -40.15 32.88 34.79
#